data_95abea994d48164b65c4e25126e66dd1
#
_entry.id   95abea994d48164b65c4e25126e66dd1
#
_cell.length_a   1.000
_cell.length_b   1.000
_cell.length_c   1.000
_cell.angle_alpha   90.00
_cell.angle_beta   90.00
_cell.angle_gamma   90.00
#
_symmetry.space_group_name_H-M   'P 1'
#
loop_
_entity.id
_entity.type
_entity.pdbx_description
1 polymer ?
#
loop_
_entity_poly.entity_id
_entity_poly.type
_entity_poly.pdbx_seq_one_letter_code
_entity_poly.pdbx_strand_id
1 'polypeptide(L)'
;MRPVGILGGMGPQATILLMQKLLDAVPAQDDADHVPVIVHQNPGVPSRIAALVEGTGPSPLPVLQDMARDLSAAGATALAMPCNTAHHYAAGIRAATDLPFLDMLAATAQTLEGKGRIGILASPATRLTGIFDAYLDAPFTAPPDDAPLLEMIRAIKAGASPDQILPELTEEARRLQERTDHILIACTELSLAAPLLPRDLAWTDSLDCLVGQILGHAQSG
;
A
#
# COMPACT_ATOMS: atom_id res chain seq x y z
N MET A 1 -6.02 -20.95 9.98
CA MET A 1 -5.46 -20.05 8.94
C MET A 1 -3.94 -19.98 9.05
N ARG A 2 -3.24 -19.70 7.94
CA ARG A 2 -1.77 -19.60 7.90
C ARG A 2 -1.31 -18.20 8.30
N PRO A 3 -0.27 -18.03 9.15
CA PRO A 3 0.20 -16.74 9.59
C PRO A 3 0.92 -15.97 8.47
N VAL A 4 0.61 -14.69 8.31
CA VAL A 4 1.26 -13.80 7.34
C VAL A 4 2.17 -12.80 8.05
N GLY A 5 3.41 -12.68 7.55
CA GLY A 5 4.39 -11.71 8.02
C GLY A 5 4.20 -10.34 7.36
N ILE A 6 4.11 -9.29 8.16
CA ILE A 6 3.89 -7.92 7.69
C ILE A 6 5.17 -7.09 7.86
N LEU A 7 5.77 -6.68 6.73
CA LEU A 7 6.83 -5.68 6.71
C LEU A 7 6.21 -4.28 6.88
N GLY A 8 6.07 -3.85 8.12
CA GLY A 8 5.38 -2.62 8.51
C GLY A 8 6.30 -1.45 8.86
N GLY A 9 5.69 -0.31 9.21
CA GLY A 9 6.39 0.89 9.67
C GLY A 9 6.69 1.94 8.60
N MET A 10 6.15 1.76 7.38
CA MET A 10 6.47 2.62 6.23
C MET A 10 5.26 3.42 5.62
N GLY A 11 4.32 3.98 6.33
CA GLY A 11 4.32 4.40 7.74
C GLY A 11 3.60 3.45 8.71
N PRO A 12 3.77 3.79 10.01
CA PRO A 12 3.13 3.05 11.08
C PRO A 12 1.59 3.04 10.97
N GLN A 13 0.98 4.17 10.62
CA GLN A 13 -0.47 4.29 10.45
C GLN A 13 -1.01 3.33 9.39
N ALA A 14 -0.29 3.16 8.28
CA ALA A 14 -0.68 2.22 7.22
C ALA A 14 -0.64 0.75 7.71
N THR A 15 0.32 0.42 8.57
CA THR A 15 0.40 -0.92 9.17
C THR A 15 -0.78 -1.18 10.11
N ILE A 16 -1.12 -0.20 10.94
CA ILE A 16 -2.29 -0.27 11.84
C ILE A 16 -3.58 -0.37 11.04
N LEU A 17 -3.73 0.44 9.99
CA LEU A 17 -4.89 0.38 9.09
C LEU A 17 -5.02 -0.99 8.40
N LEU A 18 -3.91 -1.58 7.93
CA LEU A 18 -3.93 -2.94 7.36
C LEU A 18 -4.48 -3.94 8.38
N MET A 19 -4.02 -3.90 9.63
CA MET A 19 -4.50 -4.80 10.67
C MET A 19 -6.00 -4.60 10.93
N GLN A 20 -6.47 -3.34 10.99
CA GLN A 20 -7.90 -3.05 11.14
C GLN A 20 -8.72 -3.57 9.95
N LYS A 21 -8.27 -3.32 8.71
CA LYS A 21 -8.95 -3.83 7.51
C LYS A 21 -9.01 -5.36 7.48
N LEU A 22 -7.98 -6.06 7.97
CA LEU A 22 -8.00 -7.51 8.08
C LEU A 22 -9.04 -8.00 9.11
N LEU A 23 -9.18 -7.31 10.23
CA LEU A 23 -10.24 -7.62 11.21
C LEU A 23 -11.63 -7.42 10.60
N ASP A 24 -11.86 -6.28 9.94
CA ASP A 24 -13.15 -5.92 9.36
C ASP A 24 -13.56 -6.84 8.19
N ALA A 25 -12.59 -7.42 7.50
CA ALA A 25 -12.81 -8.26 6.33
C ALA A 25 -13.18 -9.72 6.66
N VAL A 26 -13.04 -10.15 7.92
CA VAL A 26 -13.38 -11.51 8.37
C VAL A 26 -14.67 -11.47 9.18
N PRO A 27 -15.75 -12.17 8.75
CA PRO A 27 -16.96 -12.31 9.55
C PRO A 27 -16.72 -13.32 10.70
N ALA A 28 -15.92 -12.92 11.68
CA ALA A 28 -15.51 -13.74 12.80
C ALA A 28 -16.61 -13.86 13.86
N GLN A 29 -16.68 -15.01 14.54
CA GLN A 29 -17.50 -15.24 15.73
C GLN A 29 -16.66 -15.40 16.99
N ASP A 30 -15.35 -15.73 16.80
CA ASP A 30 -14.39 -15.87 17.88
C ASP A 30 -13.00 -15.38 17.40
N ASP A 31 -12.09 -15.12 18.35
CA ASP A 31 -10.72 -14.66 18.08
C ASP A 31 -9.97 -15.59 17.10
N ALA A 32 -10.20 -16.89 17.20
CA ALA A 32 -9.60 -17.92 16.35
C ALA A 32 -10.01 -17.85 14.86
N ASP A 33 -11.06 -17.11 14.55
CA ASP A 33 -11.55 -16.95 13.18
C ASP A 33 -10.75 -15.90 12.39
N HIS A 34 -10.01 -15.04 13.09
CA HIS A 34 -9.22 -13.97 12.46
C HIS A 34 -7.92 -14.48 11.84
N VAL A 35 -7.40 -13.70 10.87
CA VAL A 35 -6.12 -13.98 10.21
C VAL A 35 -4.97 -13.78 11.21
N PRO A 36 -4.15 -14.83 11.48
CA PRO A 36 -2.97 -14.65 12.30
C PRO A 36 -1.91 -13.84 11.53
N VAL A 37 -1.39 -12.78 12.15
CA VAL A 37 -0.35 -11.93 11.57
C VAL A 37 0.86 -11.84 12.50
N ILE A 38 2.06 -11.82 11.91
CA ILE A 38 3.31 -11.50 12.59
C ILE A 38 3.77 -10.15 12.05
N VAL A 39 3.80 -9.12 12.88
CA VAL A 39 4.08 -7.77 12.42
C VAL A 39 5.46 -7.31 12.87
N HIS A 40 6.35 -7.06 11.90
CA HIS A 40 7.59 -6.35 12.15
C HIS A 40 7.39 -4.87 11.79
N GLN A 41 6.94 -4.06 12.75
CA GLN A 41 6.77 -2.62 12.54
C GLN A 41 8.08 -1.88 12.82
N ASN A 42 8.79 -1.50 11.76
CA ASN A 42 10.07 -0.80 11.85
C ASN A 42 10.00 0.61 11.23
N PRO A 43 9.74 1.68 12.02
CA PRO A 43 9.78 3.06 11.54
C PRO A 43 11.19 3.53 11.13
N GLY A 44 12.23 2.78 11.49
CA GLY A 44 13.62 3.04 11.13
C GLY A 44 14.00 2.65 9.70
N VAL A 45 13.09 2.07 8.91
CA VAL A 45 13.33 1.82 7.47
C VAL A 45 13.61 3.14 6.76
N PRO A 46 14.77 3.30 6.05
CA PRO A 46 15.14 4.55 5.39
C PRO A 46 14.05 5.12 4.48
N SER A 47 14.00 6.43 4.35
CA SER A 47 13.01 7.14 3.53
C SER A 47 13.11 6.70 2.06
N ARG A 48 12.00 6.19 1.49
CA ARG A 48 11.90 5.83 0.07
C ARG A 48 11.96 7.08 -0.83
N ILE A 49 11.46 8.22 -0.34
CA ILE A 49 11.57 9.50 -1.08
C ILE A 49 13.03 9.93 -1.14
N ALA A 50 13.73 9.97 0.00
CA ALA A 50 15.13 10.36 0.04
C ALA A 50 16.01 9.43 -0.81
N ALA A 51 15.74 8.12 -0.80
CA ALA A 51 16.53 7.15 -1.55
C ALA A 51 16.24 7.16 -3.05
N LEU A 52 14.96 7.25 -3.47
CA LEU A 52 14.54 7.00 -4.85
C LEU A 52 14.32 8.28 -5.66
N VAL A 53 14.00 9.40 -5.01
CA VAL A 53 13.70 10.67 -5.68
C VAL A 53 14.81 11.67 -5.48
N GLU A 54 15.24 11.86 -4.24
CA GLU A 54 16.26 12.85 -3.89
C GLU A 54 17.70 12.32 -4.08
N GLY A 55 17.89 11.00 -4.08
CA GLY A 55 19.20 10.36 -4.20
C GLY A 55 20.15 10.63 -3.01
N THR A 56 19.60 11.07 -1.88
CA THR A 56 20.36 11.54 -0.71
C THR A 56 20.35 10.55 0.47
N GLY A 57 19.38 9.62 0.51
CA GLY A 57 19.20 8.67 1.59
C GLY A 57 19.83 7.30 1.33
N PRO A 58 20.13 6.51 2.39
CA PRO A 58 20.58 5.14 2.23
C PRO A 58 19.46 4.26 1.66
N SER A 59 19.86 3.16 1.00
CA SER A 59 18.90 2.20 0.45
C SER A 59 18.10 1.53 1.57
N PRO A 60 16.76 1.47 1.46
CA PRO A 60 15.92 0.69 2.36
C PRO A 60 16.12 -0.83 2.27
N LEU A 61 16.70 -1.33 1.17
CA LEU A 61 16.73 -2.76 0.87
C LEU A 61 17.37 -3.62 1.95
N PRO A 62 18.54 -3.30 2.53
CA PRO A 62 19.15 -4.14 3.56
C PRO A 62 18.22 -4.33 4.78
N VAL A 63 17.60 -3.25 5.24
CA VAL A 63 16.68 -3.28 6.39
C VAL A 63 15.43 -4.12 6.06
N LEU A 64 14.88 -3.98 4.85
CA LEU A 64 13.72 -4.77 4.39
C LEU A 64 14.05 -6.26 4.28
N GLN A 65 15.27 -6.61 3.86
CA GLN A 65 15.75 -7.99 3.82
C GLN A 65 15.91 -8.59 5.22
N ASP A 66 16.43 -7.82 6.18
CA ASP A 66 16.54 -8.26 7.57
C ASP A 66 15.13 -8.49 8.17
N MET A 67 14.20 -7.55 7.97
CA MET A 67 12.81 -7.71 8.40
C MET A 67 12.14 -8.97 7.78
N ALA A 68 12.41 -9.27 6.51
CA ALA A 68 11.88 -10.46 5.84
C ALA A 68 12.43 -11.74 6.48
N ARG A 69 13.73 -11.80 6.81
CA ARG A 69 14.36 -12.93 7.51
C ARG A 69 13.79 -13.11 8.92
N ASP A 70 13.61 -12.01 9.67
CA ASP A 70 13.02 -12.06 11.01
C ASP A 70 11.61 -12.62 10.99
N LEU A 71 10.78 -12.18 10.05
CA LEU A 71 9.41 -12.68 9.87
C LEU A 71 9.39 -14.17 9.48
N SER A 72 10.30 -14.59 8.61
CA SER A 72 10.45 -16.00 8.24
C SER A 72 10.84 -16.84 9.45
N ALA A 73 11.83 -16.40 10.24
CA ALA A 73 12.27 -17.07 11.45
C ALA A 73 11.19 -17.11 12.54
N ALA A 74 10.31 -16.10 12.58
CA ALA A 74 9.17 -16.06 13.48
C ALA A 74 7.99 -16.97 13.07
N GLY A 75 8.08 -17.65 11.90
CA GLY A 75 7.08 -18.62 11.47
C GLY A 75 6.01 -18.06 10.52
N ALA A 76 6.24 -16.93 9.89
CA ALA A 76 5.39 -16.46 8.79
C ALA A 76 5.40 -17.48 7.64
N THR A 77 4.29 -17.61 6.93
CA THR A 77 4.14 -18.51 5.76
C THR A 77 4.08 -17.75 4.44
N ALA A 78 3.95 -16.43 4.49
CA ALA A 78 4.07 -15.48 3.38
C ALA A 78 4.45 -14.12 3.93
N LEU A 79 4.91 -13.22 3.06
CA LEU A 79 5.24 -11.84 3.39
C LEU A 79 4.29 -10.87 2.69
N ALA A 80 3.87 -9.82 3.40
CA ALA A 80 3.09 -8.72 2.85
C ALA A 80 3.67 -7.37 3.30
N MET A 81 3.53 -6.32 2.47
CA MET A 81 4.12 -5.02 2.73
C MET A 81 3.15 -3.89 2.37
N PRO A 82 2.53 -3.20 3.35
CA PRO A 82 1.57 -2.12 3.10
C PRO A 82 2.26 -0.80 2.73
N CYS A 83 3.01 -0.78 1.63
CA CYS A 83 3.69 0.42 1.14
C CYS A 83 3.93 0.31 -0.38
N ASN A 84 3.20 1.09 -1.19
CA ASN A 84 3.37 1.06 -2.64
C ASN A 84 4.82 1.32 -3.06
N THR A 85 5.39 2.45 -2.66
CA THR A 85 6.76 2.85 -3.06
C THR A 85 7.83 1.81 -2.71
N ALA A 86 7.67 1.11 -1.57
CA ALA A 86 8.65 0.11 -1.14
C ALA A 86 8.63 -1.17 -2.00
N HIS A 87 7.59 -1.39 -2.81
CA HIS A 87 7.56 -2.49 -3.80
C HIS A 87 8.65 -2.36 -4.87
N HIS A 88 9.27 -1.18 -5.02
CA HIS A 88 10.51 -1.03 -5.79
C HIS A 88 11.59 -2.04 -5.36
N TYR A 89 11.59 -2.44 -4.09
CA TYR A 89 12.55 -3.39 -3.53
C TYR A 89 12.03 -4.84 -3.47
N ALA A 90 10.86 -5.13 -4.04
CA ALA A 90 10.20 -6.45 -3.95
C ALA A 90 11.11 -7.60 -4.43
N ALA A 91 11.86 -7.42 -5.51
CA ALA A 91 12.79 -8.44 -6.02
C ALA A 91 13.87 -8.79 -4.97
N GLY A 92 14.44 -7.78 -4.31
CA GLY A 92 15.44 -8.00 -3.26
C GLY A 92 14.86 -8.62 -1.98
N ILE A 93 13.61 -8.29 -1.64
CA ILE A 93 12.89 -8.91 -0.52
C ILE A 93 12.62 -10.39 -0.81
N ARG A 94 12.14 -10.74 -2.01
CA ARG A 94 11.94 -12.11 -2.47
C ARG A 94 13.22 -12.94 -2.44
N ALA A 95 14.37 -12.32 -2.72
CA ALA A 95 15.66 -12.99 -2.67
C ALA A 95 16.19 -13.25 -1.24
N ALA A 96 15.58 -12.68 -0.21
CA ALA A 96 16.02 -12.79 1.18
C ALA A 96 15.43 -14.00 1.91
N THR A 97 14.34 -14.60 1.41
CA THR A 97 13.64 -15.75 2.01
C THR A 97 12.97 -16.58 0.92
N ASP A 98 12.65 -17.85 1.24
CA ASP A 98 11.86 -18.74 0.36
C ASP A 98 10.33 -18.51 0.49
N LEU A 99 9.91 -17.56 1.33
CA LEU A 99 8.49 -17.28 1.53
C LEU A 99 7.89 -16.56 0.32
N PRO A 100 6.65 -16.90 -0.10
CA PRO A 100 5.94 -16.13 -1.09
C PRO A 100 5.72 -14.69 -0.61
N PHE A 101 5.97 -13.73 -1.50
CA PHE A 101 5.69 -12.32 -1.27
C PHE A 101 4.35 -11.97 -1.94
N LEU A 102 3.37 -11.59 -1.12
CA LEU A 102 2.04 -11.18 -1.56
C LEU A 102 2.15 -9.79 -2.21
N ASP A 103 2.09 -9.77 -3.54
CA ASP A 103 2.40 -8.58 -4.33
C ASP A 103 1.18 -7.67 -4.44
N MET A 104 1.18 -6.59 -3.68
CA MET A 104 0.11 -5.58 -3.67
C MET A 104 -0.09 -4.95 -5.05
N LEU A 105 1.00 -4.72 -5.83
CA LEU A 105 0.89 -4.07 -7.14
C LEU A 105 0.25 -5.00 -8.16
N ALA A 106 0.63 -6.27 -8.17
CA ALA A 106 0.01 -7.29 -9.02
C ALA A 106 -1.49 -7.45 -8.72
N ALA A 107 -1.85 -7.54 -7.42
CA ALA A 107 -3.24 -7.61 -7.01
C ALA A 107 -4.05 -6.36 -7.39
N THR A 108 -3.43 -5.19 -7.27
CA THR A 108 -4.04 -3.92 -7.68
C THR A 108 -4.28 -3.90 -9.19
N ALA A 109 -3.29 -4.26 -9.99
CA ALA A 109 -3.41 -4.31 -11.44
C ALA A 109 -4.53 -5.24 -11.89
N GLN A 110 -4.61 -6.44 -11.32
CA GLN A 110 -5.70 -7.40 -11.58
C GLN A 110 -7.08 -6.80 -11.24
N THR A 111 -7.18 -6.07 -10.13
CA THR A 111 -8.44 -5.42 -9.72
C THR A 111 -8.84 -4.29 -10.66
N LEU A 112 -7.87 -3.66 -11.33
CA LEU A 112 -8.09 -2.54 -12.26
C LEU A 112 -8.40 -3.00 -13.70
N GLU A 113 -8.29 -4.29 -14.01
CA GLU A 113 -8.63 -4.80 -15.34
C GLU A 113 -10.04 -4.40 -15.77
N GLY A 114 -10.17 -3.85 -16.97
CA GLY A 114 -11.44 -3.44 -17.57
C GLY A 114 -12.05 -2.15 -16.99
N LYS A 115 -11.36 -1.43 -16.09
CA LYS A 115 -11.88 -0.19 -15.47
C LYS A 115 -11.63 1.08 -16.32
N GLY A 116 -11.16 0.94 -17.55
CA GLY A 116 -10.93 2.08 -18.43
C GLY A 116 -9.66 2.85 -18.11
N ARG A 117 -9.71 4.18 -18.29
CA ARG A 117 -8.56 5.08 -18.01
C ARG A 117 -8.43 5.28 -16.50
N ILE A 118 -7.27 5.01 -15.96
CA ILE A 118 -7.01 5.06 -14.52
C ILE A 118 -6.32 6.38 -14.15
N GLY A 119 -6.92 7.10 -13.20
CA GLY A 119 -6.27 8.21 -12.49
C GLY A 119 -5.53 7.67 -11.27
N ILE A 120 -4.34 8.20 -10.95
CA ILE A 120 -3.57 7.73 -9.79
C ILE A 120 -3.37 8.84 -8.76
N LEU A 121 -3.74 8.56 -7.51
CA LEU A 121 -3.42 9.34 -6.32
C LEU A 121 -2.33 8.60 -5.54
N ALA A 122 -1.09 9.05 -5.68
CA ALA A 122 0.09 8.37 -5.15
C ALA A 122 1.14 9.37 -4.67
N SER A 123 2.11 8.88 -3.90
CA SER A 123 3.29 9.69 -3.61
C SER A 123 4.09 9.96 -4.89
N PRO A 124 4.80 11.09 -4.99
CA PRO A 124 5.69 11.36 -6.11
C PRO A 124 6.68 10.22 -6.36
N ALA A 125 7.20 9.59 -5.30
CA ALA A 125 8.13 8.47 -5.42
C ALA A 125 7.49 7.23 -6.08
N THR A 126 6.25 6.91 -5.79
CA THR A 126 5.51 5.81 -6.43
C THR A 126 5.38 6.04 -7.92
N ARG A 127 5.05 7.27 -8.33
CA ARG A 127 4.87 7.65 -9.73
C ARG A 127 6.20 7.73 -10.49
N LEU A 128 7.21 8.41 -9.92
CA LEU A 128 8.51 8.63 -10.58
C LEU A 128 9.31 7.34 -10.76
N THR A 129 9.12 6.35 -9.90
CA THR A 129 9.80 5.05 -10.01
C THR A 129 9.13 4.10 -11.01
N GLY A 130 7.94 4.44 -11.54
CA GLY A 130 7.23 3.60 -12.51
C GLY A 130 6.91 2.20 -12.01
N ILE A 131 6.70 2.04 -10.69
CA ILE A 131 6.55 0.69 -10.09
C ILE A 131 5.33 -0.08 -10.60
N PHE A 132 4.35 0.59 -11.17
CA PHE A 132 3.18 -0.04 -11.79
C PHE A 132 3.37 -0.35 -13.28
N ASP A 133 4.41 0.19 -13.94
CA ASP A 133 4.59 0.07 -15.40
C ASP A 133 4.75 -1.38 -15.86
N ALA A 134 5.27 -2.26 -14.97
CA ALA A 134 5.40 -3.69 -15.25
C ALA A 134 4.08 -4.48 -15.13
N TYR A 135 3.02 -3.88 -14.62
CA TYR A 135 1.76 -4.55 -14.28
C TYR A 135 0.58 -4.07 -15.12
N LEU A 136 0.70 -2.94 -15.82
CA LEU A 136 -0.41 -2.30 -16.53
C LEU A 136 -0.04 -1.99 -17.97
N ASP A 137 -0.96 -2.26 -18.87
CA ASP A 137 -0.77 -2.04 -20.33
C ASP A 137 -0.89 -0.57 -20.74
N ALA A 138 -1.46 0.28 -19.87
CA ALA A 138 -1.68 1.70 -20.15
C ALA A 138 -1.18 2.58 -19.00
N PRO A 139 -0.59 3.75 -19.32
CA PRO A 139 -0.10 4.66 -18.31
C PRO A 139 -1.24 5.28 -17.51
N PHE A 140 -0.99 5.54 -16.22
CA PHE A 140 -1.90 6.30 -15.37
C PHE A 140 -1.98 7.78 -15.77
N THR A 141 -3.15 8.40 -15.54
CA THR A 141 -3.28 9.85 -15.49
C THR A 141 -3.01 10.32 -14.07
N ALA A 142 -1.97 11.13 -13.88
CA ALA A 142 -1.63 11.72 -12.58
C ALA A 142 -2.17 13.17 -12.48
N PRO A 143 -2.32 13.72 -11.27
CA PRO A 143 -2.48 15.15 -11.08
C PRO A 143 -1.34 15.93 -11.75
N PRO A 144 -1.59 17.14 -12.25
CA PRO A 144 -0.55 17.97 -12.87
C PRO A 144 0.48 18.48 -11.86
N ASP A 145 0.11 18.57 -10.59
CA ASP A 145 0.95 18.97 -9.47
C ASP A 145 0.91 17.89 -8.38
N ASP A 146 2.08 17.48 -7.89
CA ASP A 146 2.23 16.51 -6.81
C ASP A 146 2.21 17.16 -5.41
N ALA A 147 2.30 18.49 -5.31
CA ALA A 147 2.44 19.17 -4.04
C ALA A 147 1.25 18.92 -3.09
N PRO A 148 -0.02 18.98 -3.51
CA PRO A 148 -1.15 18.71 -2.63
C PRO A 148 -1.10 17.29 -2.06
N LEU A 149 -0.78 16.28 -2.89
CA LEU A 149 -0.66 14.89 -2.45
C LEU A 149 0.47 14.71 -1.43
N LEU A 150 1.61 15.35 -1.68
CA LEU A 150 2.76 15.27 -0.78
C LEU A 150 2.47 15.93 0.56
N GLU A 151 1.76 17.05 0.58
CA GLU A 151 1.33 17.76 1.79
C GLU A 151 0.36 16.88 2.62
N MET A 152 -0.65 16.28 2.00
CA MET A 152 -1.56 15.36 2.67
C MET A 152 -0.83 14.16 3.28
N ILE A 153 0.10 13.55 2.53
CA ILE A 153 0.91 12.42 3.01
C ILE A 153 1.77 12.84 4.22
N ARG A 154 2.38 14.03 4.17
CA ARG A 154 3.17 14.56 5.28
C ARG A 154 2.31 14.87 6.50
N ALA A 155 1.12 15.44 6.30
CA ALA A 155 0.17 15.74 7.37
C ALA A 155 -0.23 14.46 8.12
N ILE A 156 -0.62 13.40 7.39
CA ILE A 156 -0.95 12.09 8.00
C ILE A 156 0.25 11.54 8.78
N LYS A 157 1.45 11.59 8.22
CA LYS A 157 2.67 11.12 8.93
C LYS A 157 2.96 11.94 10.20
N ALA A 158 2.58 13.21 10.21
CA ALA A 158 2.68 14.09 11.37
C ALA A 158 1.54 13.92 12.39
N GLY A 159 0.57 13.03 12.11
CA GLY A 159 -0.53 12.71 13.03
C GLY A 159 -1.85 13.44 12.73
N ALA A 160 -1.99 14.06 11.55
CA ALA A 160 -3.29 14.60 11.13
C ALA A 160 -4.33 13.49 11.02
N SER A 161 -5.59 13.82 11.38
CA SER A 161 -6.72 12.91 11.19
C SER A 161 -7.13 12.81 9.71
N PRO A 162 -7.77 11.71 9.29
CA PRO A 162 -8.29 11.56 7.93
C PRO A 162 -9.21 12.71 7.49
N ASP A 163 -10.05 13.22 8.39
CA ASP A 163 -10.98 14.33 8.11
C ASP A 163 -10.26 15.62 7.72
N GLN A 164 -9.04 15.84 8.21
CA GLN A 164 -8.27 17.06 7.92
C GLN A 164 -7.75 17.08 6.47
N ILE A 165 -7.50 15.93 5.86
CA ILE A 165 -7.04 15.83 4.47
C ILE A 165 -8.18 15.54 3.48
N LEU A 166 -9.35 15.13 3.97
CA LEU A 166 -10.48 14.69 3.14
C LEU A 166 -10.94 15.74 2.11
N PRO A 167 -11.06 17.04 2.45
CA PRO A 167 -11.48 18.05 1.48
C PRO A 167 -10.54 18.12 0.26
N GLU A 168 -9.24 18.17 0.50
CA GLU A 168 -8.22 18.24 -0.56
C GLU A 168 -8.15 16.95 -1.36
N LEU A 169 -8.21 15.78 -0.67
CA LEU A 169 -8.23 14.49 -1.32
C LEU A 169 -9.45 14.33 -2.23
N THR A 170 -10.59 14.82 -1.79
CA THR A 170 -11.84 14.82 -2.58
C THR A 170 -11.71 15.69 -3.82
N GLU A 171 -11.11 16.88 -3.70
CA GLU A 171 -10.90 17.78 -4.81
C GLU A 171 -9.95 17.18 -5.86
N GLU A 172 -8.81 16.62 -5.44
CA GLU A 172 -7.88 15.94 -6.35
C GLU A 172 -8.52 14.72 -7.04
N ALA A 173 -9.31 13.94 -6.30
CA ALA A 173 -10.05 12.83 -6.87
C ALA A 173 -11.07 13.29 -7.95
N ARG A 174 -11.81 14.38 -7.70
CA ARG A 174 -12.77 14.94 -8.68
C ARG A 174 -12.07 15.48 -9.93
N ARG A 175 -10.96 16.18 -9.78
CA ARG A 175 -10.14 16.66 -10.90
C ARG A 175 -9.65 15.52 -11.79
N LEU A 176 -9.25 14.38 -11.18
CA LEU A 176 -8.87 13.20 -11.92
C LEU A 176 -10.07 12.54 -12.62
N GLN A 177 -11.22 12.45 -11.96
CA GLN A 177 -12.42 11.84 -12.51
C GLN A 177 -12.92 12.54 -13.80
N GLU A 178 -12.67 13.85 -13.97
CA GLU A 178 -12.98 14.57 -15.22
C GLU A 178 -12.24 14.01 -16.45
N ARG A 179 -11.11 13.34 -16.24
CA ARG A 179 -10.18 12.87 -17.27
C ARG A 179 -9.99 11.35 -17.30
N THR A 180 -10.56 10.65 -16.33
CA THR A 180 -10.37 9.21 -16.14
C THR A 180 -11.70 8.55 -15.77
N ASP A 181 -11.75 7.24 -15.94
CA ASP A 181 -12.96 6.46 -15.71
C ASP A 181 -12.95 5.83 -14.31
N HIS A 182 -11.77 5.70 -13.69
CA HIS A 182 -11.58 5.12 -12.37
C HIS A 182 -10.34 5.70 -11.69
N ILE A 183 -10.33 5.75 -10.36
CA ILE A 183 -9.23 6.29 -9.57
C ILE A 183 -8.54 5.17 -8.79
N LEU A 184 -7.22 5.12 -8.84
CA LEU A 184 -6.41 4.29 -7.96
C LEU A 184 -5.83 5.13 -6.81
N ILE A 185 -6.12 4.72 -5.57
CA ILE A 185 -5.44 5.22 -4.38
C ILE A 185 -4.21 4.33 -4.14
N ALA A 186 -3.03 4.83 -4.51
CA ALA A 186 -1.75 4.12 -4.45
C ALA A 186 -0.78 4.74 -3.43
N CYS A 187 -1.31 5.22 -2.34
CA CYS A 187 -0.55 5.67 -1.17
C CYS A 187 -1.31 5.30 0.09
N THR A 188 -0.72 4.46 0.92
CA THR A 188 -1.39 3.91 2.10
C THR A 188 -1.66 4.93 3.21
N GLU A 189 -1.02 6.10 3.18
CA GLU A 189 -1.42 7.24 4.00
C GLU A 189 -2.78 7.81 3.53
N LEU A 190 -3.02 7.90 2.23
CA LEU A 190 -4.30 8.36 1.69
C LEU A 190 -5.42 7.33 1.92
N SER A 191 -5.07 6.05 2.04
CA SER A 191 -6.02 4.97 2.37
C SER A 191 -6.76 5.20 3.69
N LEU A 192 -6.20 5.99 4.62
CA LEU A 192 -6.89 6.33 5.87
C LEU A 192 -8.15 7.18 5.63
N ALA A 193 -8.12 8.06 4.63
CA ALA A 193 -9.26 8.93 4.29
C ALA A 193 -10.14 8.37 3.16
N ALA A 194 -9.67 7.37 2.41
CA ALA A 194 -10.37 6.80 1.27
C ALA A 194 -11.83 6.36 1.56
N PRO A 195 -12.14 5.69 2.69
CA PRO A 195 -13.51 5.31 3.03
C PRO A 195 -14.48 6.49 3.22
N LEU A 196 -13.95 7.71 3.41
CA LEU A 196 -14.74 8.92 3.61
C LEU A 196 -15.02 9.66 2.30
N LEU A 197 -14.40 9.25 1.18
CA LEU A 197 -14.63 9.84 -0.14
C LEU A 197 -16.10 9.74 -0.55
N PRO A 198 -16.60 10.71 -1.33
CA PRO A 198 -17.95 10.68 -1.87
C PRO A 198 -18.26 9.38 -2.63
N ARG A 199 -19.47 8.87 -2.46
CA ARG A 199 -19.91 7.58 -3.05
C ARG A 199 -20.05 7.60 -4.58
N ASP A 200 -20.10 8.77 -5.17
CA ASP A 200 -20.16 8.97 -6.62
C ASP A 200 -18.79 8.88 -7.31
N LEU A 201 -17.70 8.81 -6.54
CA LEU A 201 -16.37 8.55 -7.05
C LEU A 201 -16.12 7.05 -7.23
N ALA A 202 -15.65 6.65 -8.42
CA ALA A 202 -15.25 5.28 -8.70
C ALA A 202 -13.75 5.11 -8.38
N TRP A 203 -13.42 4.37 -7.35
CA TRP A 203 -12.03 4.19 -6.92
C TRP A 203 -11.72 2.76 -6.44
N THR A 204 -10.43 2.44 -6.44
CA THR A 204 -9.84 1.24 -5.85
C THR A 204 -8.67 1.67 -4.94
N ASP A 205 -8.55 1.05 -3.78
CA ASP A 205 -7.41 1.24 -2.87
C ASP A 205 -6.46 0.05 -2.98
N SER A 206 -5.19 0.31 -3.24
CA SER A 206 -4.15 -0.72 -3.29
C SER A 206 -4.01 -1.50 -1.97
N LEU A 207 -4.30 -0.86 -0.82
CA LEU A 207 -4.28 -1.53 0.47
C LEU A 207 -5.41 -2.58 0.59
N ASP A 208 -6.61 -2.31 0.04
CA ASP A 208 -7.71 -3.29 0.01
C ASP A 208 -7.36 -4.48 -0.89
N CYS A 209 -6.65 -4.25 -1.99
CA CYS A 209 -6.14 -5.32 -2.83
C CYS A 209 -5.16 -6.23 -2.07
N LEU A 210 -4.29 -5.64 -1.23
CA LEU A 210 -3.39 -6.40 -0.36
C LEU A 210 -4.15 -7.20 0.69
N VAL A 211 -5.19 -6.64 1.30
CA VAL A 211 -6.08 -7.36 2.24
C VAL A 211 -6.65 -8.61 1.57
N GLY A 212 -7.17 -8.49 0.34
CA GLY A 212 -7.68 -9.63 -0.42
C GLY A 212 -6.62 -10.73 -0.65
N GLN A 213 -5.38 -10.35 -0.97
CA GLN A 213 -4.26 -11.30 -1.13
C GLN A 213 -3.92 -12.02 0.17
N ILE A 214 -3.88 -11.28 1.28
CA ILE A 214 -3.60 -11.85 2.61
C ILE A 214 -4.69 -12.86 2.99
N LEU A 215 -5.97 -12.50 2.82
CA LEU A 215 -7.10 -13.39 3.11
C LEU A 215 -7.04 -14.66 2.26
N GLY A 216 -6.83 -14.51 0.95
CA GLY A 216 -6.71 -15.65 0.03
C GLY A 216 -5.58 -16.60 0.43
N HIS A 217 -4.39 -16.05 0.81
CA HIS A 217 -3.29 -16.87 1.28
C HIS A 217 -3.59 -17.54 2.62
N ALA A 218 -4.11 -16.80 3.60
CA ALA A 218 -4.37 -17.33 4.94
C ALA A 218 -5.39 -18.46 4.94
N GLN A 219 -6.39 -18.43 4.04
CA GLN A 219 -7.48 -19.39 3.94
C GLN A 219 -7.15 -20.60 3.05
N SER A 220 -6.11 -20.55 2.21
CA SER A 220 -5.76 -21.61 1.25
C SER A 220 -4.95 -22.77 1.85
N GLY A 221 -5.09 -23.04 3.14
CA GLY A 221 -4.39 -24.10 3.88
C GLY A 221 -5.29 -25.21 4.39
#